data_aa2ae95ecdbffbed2e67d78befa49641
#
_entry.id   aa2ae95ecdbffbed2e67d78befa49641
#
_cell.length_a   1.000
_cell.length_b   1.000
_cell.length_c   1.000
_cell.angle_alpha   90.00
_cell.angle_beta   90.00
_cell.angle_gamma   90.00
#
_symmetry.space_group_name_H-M   'P 1'
#
loop_
_entity.id
_entity.type
_entity.pdbx_description
1 polymer ?
#
loop_
_entity_poly.entity_id
_entity_poly.type
_entity_poly.pdbx_seq_one_letter_code
_entity_poly.pdbx_strand_id
1 'polypeptide(L)'
;SQQGTSENQVFIGVFRPAKERKPRWPGNLKQYKLGLIDGNVELVDANGDIAVNSQTGFIGACATSEWTTDTSQVAKSGGTTGPYFEGLGLDPNPVSECDADFLNGRSVLSDSPDGPFVEKGGAAQQIRGQHNSSSSTRNIFLATSSGTSLSLSDLTASDLPTVSSAVSSATYTTADVFDYVHGEDPGLAGGDPITLDSNASYIENDAILDSEIMPADGLRASIHGDIIHSRPLTLTYGAANGSTEFRVFYGSNDGLYRALDPTTGNEEWSMMSESHLSEIERQYANSPSVDYDGLEASFDSQMLATFEPKPYFFDGSTGV
;
A
#
# COMPACT_ATOMS: atom_id res chain seq x y z
N SER A 1 -7.74 -8.70 9.16
CA SER A 1 -7.04 -7.47 9.58
C SER A 1 -6.23 -7.74 10.84
N GLN A 2 -5.03 -7.18 10.92
CA GLN A 2 -4.18 -7.23 12.10
C GLN A 2 -4.26 -5.87 12.80
N GLN A 3 -4.29 -5.88 14.13
CA GLN A 3 -4.43 -4.68 14.93
C GLN A 3 -3.27 -4.55 15.92
N GLY A 4 -2.77 -3.34 16.07
CA GLY A 4 -1.88 -2.91 17.14
C GLY A 4 -2.49 -1.73 17.87
N THR A 5 -2.28 -1.62 19.17
CA THR A 5 -2.78 -0.51 19.99
C THR A 5 -1.66 0.12 20.78
N SER A 6 -1.68 1.44 20.90
CA SER A 6 -0.83 2.20 21.81
C SER A 6 -1.61 3.40 22.31
N GLU A 7 -1.66 3.59 23.62
CA GLU A 7 -2.51 4.57 24.25
C GLU A 7 -3.98 4.37 23.82
N ASN A 8 -4.57 5.38 23.13
CA ASN A 8 -5.91 5.26 22.54
C ASN A 8 -5.87 5.04 21.01
N GLN A 9 -4.70 4.85 20.41
CA GLN A 9 -4.53 4.67 18.97
C GLN A 9 -4.72 3.20 18.59
N VAL A 10 -5.39 2.95 17.47
CA VAL A 10 -5.64 1.62 16.90
C VAL A 10 -5.14 1.60 15.47
N PHE A 11 -4.19 0.71 15.18
CA PHE A 11 -3.63 0.54 13.85
C PHE A 11 -4.23 -0.70 13.20
N ILE A 12 -4.80 -0.55 12.02
CA ILE A 12 -5.49 -1.61 11.29
C ILE A 12 -4.80 -1.81 9.95
N GLY A 13 -4.14 -2.96 9.79
CA GLY A 13 -3.67 -3.42 8.49
C GLY A 13 -4.85 -3.90 7.66
N VAL A 14 -4.99 -3.37 6.47
CA VAL A 14 -6.03 -3.75 5.51
C VAL A 14 -5.39 -4.23 4.21
N PHE A 15 -6.08 -5.13 3.52
CA PHE A 15 -5.61 -5.63 2.24
C PHE A 15 -6.80 -6.15 1.41
N ARG A 16 -6.56 -6.30 0.13
CA ARG A 16 -7.50 -6.90 -0.80
C ARG A 16 -6.77 -7.90 -1.72
N PRO A 17 -7.18 -9.18 -1.73
CA PRO A 17 -6.63 -10.15 -2.67
C PRO A 17 -6.85 -9.72 -4.12
N ALA A 18 -5.84 -9.94 -4.96
CA ALA A 18 -5.97 -9.70 -6.39
C ALA A 18 -6.98 -10.66 -7.02
N LYS A 19 -7.91 -10.13 -7.81
CA LYS A 19 -9.02 -10.89 -8.40
C LYS A 19 -8.54 -11.97 -9.36
N GLU A 20 -7.44 -11.71 -10.06
CA GLU A 20 -6.91 -12.59 -11.12
C GLU A 20 -5.75 -13.44 -10.63
N ARG A 21 -5.68 -13.70 -9.32
CA ARG A 21 -4.59 -14.46 -8.71
C ARG A 21 -3.21 -13.83 -8.94
N LYS A 22 -3.15 -12.53 -9.10
CA LYS A 22 -1.87 -11.82 -9.25
C LYS A 22 -1.10 -11.81 -7.94
N PRO A 23 0.23 -11.83 -7.96
CA PRO A 23 1.04 -11.84 -6.74
C PRO A 23 1.01 -10.52 -5.98
N ARG A 24 0.79 -9.39 -6.64
CA ARG A 24 0.70 -8.06 -6.06
C ARG A 24 -0.70 -7.81 -5.53
N TRP A 25 -0.82 -7.71 -4.21
CA TRP A 25 -2.09 -7.39 -3.55
C TRP A 25 -1.99 -6.00 -2.92
N PRO A 26 -2.94 -5.13 -3.15
CA PRO A 26 -2.98 -3.84 -2.49
C PRO A 26 -3.22 -4.00 -0.99
N GLY A 27 -2.58 -3.15 -0.23
CA GLY A 27 -2.72 -3.06 1.21
C GLY A 27 -2.57 -1.65 1.71
N ASN A 28 -2.79 -1.45 2.99
CA ASN A 28 -2.64 -0.17 3.66
C ASN A 28 -2.54 -0.38 5.18
N LEU A 29 -2.02 0.61 5.88
CA LEU A 29 -2.14 0.74 7.32
C LEU A 29 -2.98 1.98 7.62
N LYS A 30 -4.06 1.79 8.37
CA LYS A 30 -4.96 2.88 8.78
C LYS A 30 -4.94 3.05 10.29
N GLN A 31 -4.98 4.29 10.74
CA GLN A 31 -5.06 4.62 12.15
C GLN A 31 -6.45 5.15 12.50
N TYR A 32 -6.97 4.65 13.61
CA TYR A 32 -8.17 5.13 14.28
C TYR A 32 -7.87 5.36 15.77
N LYS A 33 -8.84 5.85 16.52
CA LYS A 33 -8.71 6.04 17.95
C LYS A 33 -9.84 5.35 18.73
N LEU A 34 -9.58 5.06 19.99
CA LEU A 34 -10.63 4.74 20.94
C LEU A 34 -11.16 6.04 21.53
N GLY A 35 -12.44 6.28 21.39
CA GLY A 35 -13.16 7.43 21.92
C GLY A 35 -14.27 7.01 22.88
N LEU A 36 -14.76 7.96 23.66
CA LEU A 36 -15.91 7.76 24.53
C LEU A 36 -17.13 8.45 23.94
N ILE A 37 -18.08 7.66 23.42
CA ILE A 37 -19.33 8.14 22.84
C ILE A 37 -20.50 7.64 23.71
N ASP A 38 -21.29 8.55 24.23
CA ASP A 38 -22.43 8.24 25.10
C ASP A 38 -22.11 7.29 26.26
N GLY A 39 -20.88 7.38 26.78
CA GLY A 39 -20.40 6.55 27.89
C GLY A 39 -19.85 5.18 27.49
N ASN A 40 -19.83 4.84 26.21
CA ASN A 40 -19.25 3.62 25.67
C ASN A 40 -17.90 3.89 25.01
N VAL A 41 -16.98 2.93 25.08
CA VAL A 41 -15.73 2.98 24.33
C VAL A 41 -16.01 2.48 22.93
N GLU A 42 -15.81 3.38 21.95
CA GLU A 42 -16.05 3.11 20.54
C GLU A 42 -14.76 3.35 19.73
N LEU A 43 -14.65 2.70 18.57
CA LEU A 43 -13.64 3.06 17.59
C LEU A 43 -14.13 4.29 16.86
N VAL A 44 -13.35 5.37 16.94
CA VAL A 44 -13.68 6.64 16.30
C VAL A 44 -12.67 6.98 15.20
N ASP A 45 -13.15 7.73 14.24
CA ASP A 45 -12.39 8.22 13.09
C ASP A 45 -11.72 9.58 13.38
N ALA A 46 -11.06 10.16 12.40
CA ALA A 46 -10.38 11.45 12.50
C ALA A 46 -11.33 12.63 12.83
N ASN A 47 -12.62 12.51 12.51
CA ASN A 47 -13.63 13.52 12.82
C ASN A 47 -14.23 13.33 14.23
N GLY A 48 -13.91 12.23 14.90
CA GLY A 48 -14.48 11.86 16.18
C GLY A 48 -15.81 11.10 16.08
N ASP A 49 -16.22 10.70 14.89
CA ASP A 49 -17.42 9.92 14.64
C ASP A 49 -17.15 8.41 14.77
N ILE A 50 -18.19 7.61 15.06
CA ILE A 50 -18.06 6.16 15.16
C ILE A 50 -17.60 5.59 13.80
N ALA A 51 -16.41 5.00 13.78
CA ALA A 51 -15.81 4.47 12.56
C ALA A 51 -16.43 3.15 12.10
N VAL A 52 -17.07 2.40 12.98
CA VAL A 52 -17.61 1.06 12.72
C VAL A 52 -19.11 1.12 12.45
N ASN A 53 -19.52 0.55 11.32
CA ASN A 53 -20.92 0.37 11.02
C ASN A 53 -21.52 -0.69 11.98
N SER A 54 -22.51 -0.32 12.80
CA SER A 54 -23.11 -1.17 13.83
C SER A 54 -23.85 -2.40 13.27
N GLN A 55 -24.26 -2.38 12.02
CA GLN A 55 -24.96 -3.49 11.37
C GLN A 55 -24.01 -4.53 10.80
N THR A 56 -22.88 -4.10 10.27
CA THR A 56 -21.91 -4.98 9.59
C THR A 56 -20.71 -5.33 10.46
N GLY A 57 -20.36 -4.49 11.43
CA GLY A 57 -19.14 -4.63 12.23
C GLY A 57 -17.86 -4.24 11.49
N PHE A 58 -17.97 -3.73 10.27
CA PHE A 58 -16.83 -3.25 9.47
C PHE A 58 -16.71 -1.73 9.52
N ILE A 59 -15.57 -1.21 9.06
CA ILE A 59 -15.37 0.23 8.91
C ILE A 59 -16.46 0.79 7.97
N GLY A 60 -17.12 1.84 8.40
CA GLY A 60 -18.17 2.51 7.65
C GLY A 60 -17.63 3.25 6.42
N ALA A 61 -18.46 3.37 5.39
CA ALA A 61 -18.08 4.03 4.13
C ALA A 61 -17.62 5.47 4.30
N CYS A 62 -18.17 6.17 5.29
CA CYS A 62 -17.90 7.59 5.57
C CYS A 62 -16.75 7.82 6.55
N ALA A 63 -16.21 6.77 7.15
CA ALA A 63 -15.11 6.91 8.11
C ALA A 63 -13.86 7.47 7.41
N THR A 64 -13.16 8.34 8.12
CA THR A 64 -11.89 8.92 7.67
C THR A 64 -10.80 8.54 8.66
N SER A 65 -9.80 7.76 8.24
CA SER A 65 -8.69 7.41 9.14
C SER A 65 -7.82 8.63 9.45
N GLU A 66 -7.09 8.59 10.57
CA GLU A 66 -6.40 9.75 11.17
C GLU A 66 -5.42 10.47 10.25
N TRP A 67 -4.77 9.75 9.35
CA TRP A 67 -3.76 10.32 8.45
C TRP A 67 -4.31 10.73 7.09
N THR A 68 -5.60 10.53 6.90
CA THR A 68 -6.26 10.74 5.61
C THR A 68 -6.68 12.18 5.42
N THR A 69 -6.36 12.74 4.27
CA THR A 69 -6.73 14.09 3.87
C THR A 69 -7.45 14.09 2.52
N ASP A 70 -8.17 15.18 2.24
CA ASP A 70 -8.87 15.37 0.97
C ASP A 70 -7.87 15.60 -0.18
N THR A 71 -7.95 14.77 -1.22
CA THR A 71 -7.13 14.87 -2.44
C THR A 71 -7.95 15.24 -3.68
N SER A 72 -9.13 15.80 -3.52
CA SER A 72 -10.01 16.18 -4.64
C SER A 72 -9.40 17.18 -5.62
N GLN A 73 -8.36 17.89 -5.21
CA GLN A 73 -7.65 18.90 -6.01
C GLN A 73 -6.19 18.52 -6.28
N VAL A 74 -5.86 17.21 -6.28
CA VAL A 74 -4.50 16.74 -6.61
C VAL A 74 -4.14 17.13 -8.04
N ALA A 75 -2.92 17.65 -8.23
CA ALA A 75 -2.39 17.95 -9.55
C ALA A 75 -2.20 16.66 -10.36
N LYS A 76 -2.64 16.67 -11.60
CA LYS A 76 -2.54 15.56 -12.54
C LYS A 76 -1.57 15.86 -13.66
N SER A 77 -1.19 14.83 -14.40
CA SER A 77 -0.43 14.99 -15.64
C SER A 77 -1.14 15.95 -16.60
N GLY A 78 -0.37 16.84 -17.22
CA GLY A 78 -0.91 17.87 -18.12
C GLY A 78 -1.40 19.15 -17.44
N GLY A 79 -1.15 19.36 -16.15
CA GLY A 79 -1.46 20.57 -15.42
C GLY A 79 -2.93 20.75 -15.02
N THR A 80 -3.73 19.72 -15.14
CA THR A 80 -5.10 19.66 -14.60
C THR A 80 -5.09 19.26 -13.13
N THR A 81 -6.13 19.62 -12.40
CA THR A 81 -6.36 19.17 -11.03
C THR A 81 -7.64 18.36 -10.94
N GLY A 82 -7.70 17.47 -9.97
CA GLY A 82 -8.89 16.66 -9.75
C GLY A 82 -8.64 15.57 -8.70
N PRO A 83 -9.65 14.74 -8.43
CA PRO A 83 -9.52 13.69 -7.44
C PRO A 83 -8.49 12.63 -7.88
N TYR A 84 -7.77 12.08 -6.91
CA TYR A 84 -6.72 11.09 -7.16
C TYR A 84 -7.26 9.82 -7.84
N PHE A 85 -8.42 9.35 -7.40
CA PHE A 85 -9.03 8.11 -7.89
C PHE A 85 -10.07 8.30 -9.01
N GLU A 86 -10.10 9.45 -9.68
CA GLU A 86 -10.99 9.68 -10.82
C GLU A 86 -10.69 8.67 -11.93
N GLY A 87 -11.74 8.09 -12.52
CA GLY A 87 -11.61 7.11 -13.62
C GLY A 87 -11.27 5.68 -13.22
N LEU A 88 -10.95 5.39 -11.95
CA LEU A 88 -10.69 4.03 -11.50
C LEU A 88 -11.92 3.12 -11.53
N GLY A 89 -13.06 3.58 -12.00
CA GLY A 89 -14.30 2.82 -11.97
C GLY A 89 -14.71 2.43 -10.53
N LEU A 90 -14.24 3.19 -9.55
CA LEU A 90 -14.69 3.04 -8.18
C LEU A 90 -16.19 3.32 -8.16
N ASP A 91 -16.94 2.35 -7.66
CA ASP A 91 -18.38 2.54 -7.48
C ASP A 91 -18.60 3.71 -6.51
N PRO A 92 -19.23 4.80 -6.94
CA PRO A 92 -19.57 5.89 -6.04
C PRO A 92 -20.64 5.50 -5.00
N ASN A 93 -21.21 4.30 -5.12
CA ASN A 93 -22.27 3.82 -4.22
C ASN A 93 -21.88 3.79 -2.74
N PRO A 94 -20.68 3.43 -2.32
CA PRO A 94 -20.32 3.56 -0.90
C PRO A 94 -20.50 4.97 -0.36
N VAL A 95 -20.45 5.95 -1.21
CA VAL A 95 -20.58 7.37 -0.86
C VAL A 95 -22.04 7.79 -0.74
N SER A 96 -22.97 7.06 -1.36
CA SER A 96 -24.40 7.30 -1.18
C SER A 96 -24.86 7.02 0.26
N GLU A 97 -24.04 6.30 1.04
CA GLU A 97 -24.30 6.06 2.46
C GLU A 97 -23.81 7.23 3.35
N CYS A 98 -23.01 8.14 2.79
CA CYS A 98 -22.52 9.30 3.52
C CYS A 98 -23.49 10.48 3.40
N ASP A 99 -23.64 11.22 4.49
CA ASP A 99 -24.42 12.45 4.47
C ASP A 99 -23.91 13.41 3.39
N ALA A 100 -24.80 14.00 2.61
CA ALA A 100 -24.44 14.98 1.60
C ALA A 100 -23.68 16.18 2.18
N ASP A 101 -23.96 16.55 3.42
CA ASP A 101 -23.23 17.61 4.13
C ASP A 101 -21.80 17.19 4.49
N PHE A 102 -21.57 15.92 4.81
CA PHE A 102 -20.25 15.38 5.06
C PHE A 102 -19.36 15.44 3.80
N LEU A 103 -19.95 15.20 2.64
CA LEU A 103 -19.26 15.27 1.36
C LEU A 103 -19.21 16.68 0.77
N ASN A 104 -19.73 17.67 1.45
CA ASN A 104 -19.82 19.03 0.95
C ASN A 104 -18.43 19.56 0.51
N GLY A 105 -18.28 19.75 -0.79
CA GLY A 105 -17.04 20.18 -1.43
C GLY A 105 -15.97 19.10 -1.61
N ARG A 106 -16.20 17.85 -1.21
CA ARG A 106 -15.27 16.74 -1.40
C ARG A 106 -15.69 15.85 -2.57
N SER A 107 -14.71 15.35 -3.30
CA SER A 107 -14.95 14.34 -4.33
C SER A 107 -15.01 12.95 -3.71
N VAL A 108 -15.97 12.15 -4.15
CA VAL A 108 -16.05 10.72 -3.81
C VAL A 108 -14.79 9.93 -4.23
N LEU A 109 -14.06 10.48 -5.18
CA LEU A 109 -12.82 9.92 -5.72
C LEU A 109 -11.58 10.49 -5.03
N SER A 110 -11.74 11.35 -4.03
CA SER A 110 -10.67 11.77 -3.14
C SER A 110 -10.24 10.64 -2.21
N ASP A 111 -9.06 10.74 -1.60
CA ASP A 111 -8.64 9.86 -0.51
C ASP A 111 -9.60 9.93 0.69
N SER A 112 -10.17 11.08 0.99
CA SER A 112 -11.11 11.26 2.11
C SER A 112 -12.57 11.39 1.60
N PRO A 113 -13.54 10.62 2.15
CA PRO A 113 -13.36 9.56 3.14
C PRO A 113 -12.69 8.32 2.55
N ASP A 114 -11.92 7.62 3.37
CA ASP A 114 -11.21 6.42 2.94
C ASP A 114 -11.92 5.11 3.34
N GLY A 115 -12.77 5.14 4.34
CA GLY A 115 -13.67 4.06 4.72
C GLY A 115 -13.09 2.65 4.58
N PRO A 116 -13.82 1.74 3.93
CA PRO A 116 -13.37 0.37 3.69
C PRO A 116 -12.40 0.23 2.48
N PHE A 117 -12.13 1.31 1.73
CA PHE A 117 -11.24 1.24 0.56
C PHE A 117 -9.79 1.06 1.00
N VAL A 118 -9.15 0.01 0.48
CA VAL A 118 -7.79 -0.37 0.87
C VAL A 118 -6.78 0.67 0.41
N GLU A 119 -6.88 1.12 -0.82
CA GLU A 119 -5.90 1.99 -1.47
C GLU A 119 -6.00 3.46 -1.05
N LYS A 120 -7.16 3.86 -0.51
CA LYS A 120 -7.42 5.25 -0.14
C LYS A 120 -6.86 5.58 1.25
N GLY A 121 -6.38 6.80 1.40
CA GLY A 121 -5.98 7.36 2.68
C GLY A 121 -4.87 6.61 3.39
N GLY A 122 -4.81 6.77 4.70
CA GLY A 122 -3.89 6.05 5.58
C GLY A 122 -2.41 6.23 5.24
N ALA A 123 -1.59 5.23 5.58
CA ALA A 123 -0.16 5.24 5.28
C ALA A 123 0.12 5.30 3.77
N ALA A 124 -0.70 4.67 2.94
CA ALA A 124 -0.51 4.70 1.49
C ALA A 124 -0.56 6.13 0.94
N GLN A 125 -1.51 6.95 1.39
CA GLN A 125 -1.56 8.36 1.00
C GLN A 125 -0.32 9.13 1.45
N GLN A 126 0.13 8.91 2.68
CA GLN A 126 1.31 9.61 3.21
C GLN A 126 2.59 9.20 2.45
N ILE A 127 2.74 7.93 2.14
CA ILE A 127 3.86 7.42 1.34
C ILE A 127 3.84 8.01 -0.08
N ARG A 128 2.66 8.09 -0.73
CA ARG A 128 2.53 8.78 -2.02
C ARG A 128 2.96 10.25 -1.93
N GLY A 129 2.58 10.93 -0.85
CA GLY A 129 2.96 12.33 -0.63
C GLY A 129 4.46 12.55 -0.41
N GLN A 130 5.19 11.54 0.05
CA GLN A 130 6.64 11.61 0.29
C GLN A 130 7.48 11.30 -0.96
N HIS A 131 6.87 10.70 -1.97
CA HIS A 131 7.55 10.39 -3.22
C HIS A 131 7.22 11.45 -4.27
N ASN A 132 8.22 11.84 -5.04
CA ASN A 132 8.04 12.50 -6.31
C ASN A 132 9.10 12.00 -7.29
N SER A 133 8.76 11.91 -8.57
CA SER A 133 9.59 11.33 -9.63
C SER A 133 10.96 11.99 -9.82
N SER A 134 11.15 13.20 -9.35
CA SER A 134 12.42 13.92 -9.48
C SER A 134 13.34 13.77 -8.26
N SER A 135 12.80 13.39 -7.10
CA SER A 135 13.57 13.18 -5.88
C SER A 135 12.73 12.41 -4.87
N SER A 136 12.83 11.09 -4.88
CA SER A 136 12.23 10.31 -3.81
C SER A 136 12.81 10.74 -2.47
N THR A 137 11.95 11.12 -1.53
CA THR A 137 12.36 11.41 -0.15
C THR A 137 12.26 10.17 0.73
N ARG A 138 11.89 9.02 0.15
CA ARG A 138 11.81 7.77 0.88
C ARG A 138 13.19 7.24 1.19
N ASN A 139 13.43 6.93 2.45
CA ASN A 139 14.66 6.31 2.94
C ASN A 139 14.47 4.80 2.96
N ILE A 140 14.89 4.12 1.91
CA ILE A 140 14.80 2.66 1.81
C ILE A 140 16.19 2.06 1.94
N PHE A 141 16.37 1.17 2.92
CA PHE A 141 17.61 0.50 3.19
C PHE A 141 17.60 -0.94 2.71
N LEU A 142 18.76 -1.43 2.29
CA LEU A 142 19.02 -2.86 2.10
C LEU A 142 19.63 -3.45 3.38
N ALA A 143 18.97 -4.46 3.92
CA ALA A 143 19.47 -5.24 5.03
C ALA A 143 20.19 -6.49 4.51
N THR A 144 21.50 -6.58 4.75
CA THR A 144 22.34 -7.71 4.36
C THR A 144 22.84 -8.45 5.60
N SER A 145 23.00 -9.77 5.50
CA SER A 145 23.50 -10.59 6.58
C SER A 145 24.80 -11.27 6.21
N SER A 146 25.76 -11.24 7.11
CA SER A 146 27.02 -11.99 7.01
C SER A 146 27.31 -12.72 8.32
N GLY A 147 27.06 -14.00 8.36
CA GLY A 147 27.11 -14.79 9.58
C GLY A 147 26.08 -14.31 10.60
N THR A 148 26.53 -13.77 11.73
CA THR A 148 25.66 -13.22 12.79
C THR A 148 25.54 -11.70 12.74
N SER A 149 26.18 -11.05 11.77
CA SER A 149 26.17 -9.58 11.63
C SER A 149 25.13 -9.16 10.62
N LEU A 150 24.33 -8.14 10.97
CA LEU A 150 23.41 -7.45 10.11
C LEU A 150 24.02 -6.09 9.73
N SER A 151 23.94 -5.72 8.46
CA SER A 151 24.36 -4.42 7.96
C SER A 151 23.21 -3.77 7.22
N LEU A 152 23.09 -2.45 7.34
CA LEU A 152 22.15 -1.62 6.58
C LEU A 152 22.94 -0.68 5.68
N SER A 153 22.54 -0.58 4.43
CA SER A 153 23.03 0.40 3.46
C SER A 153 21.84 0.98 2.71
N ASP A 154 22.01 2.16 2.11
CA ASP A 154 20.96 2.70 1.24
C ASP A 154 20.71 1.72 0.08
N LEU A 155 19.43 1.47 -0.23
CA LEU A 155 19.05 0.66 -1.37
C LEU A 155 19.39 1.45 -2.66
N THR A 156 20.08 0.79 -3.57
CA THR A 156 20.42 1.34 -4.88
C THR A 156 19.86 0.49 -6.02
N ALA A 157 19.71 1.06 -7.21
CA ALA A 157 19.24 0.31 -8.37
C ALA A 157 20.14 -0.91 -8.69
N SER A 158 21.43 -0.85 -8.37
CA SER A 158 22.36 -1.98 -8.61
C SER A 158 22.16 -3.17 -7.67
N ASP A 159 21.44 -2.99 -6.58
CA ASP A 159 21.10 -4.06 -5.65
C ASP A 159 19.92 -4.91 -6.12
N LEU A 160 19.10 -4.36 -7.02
CA LEU A 160 17.87 -4.96 -7.49
C LEU A 160 18.06 -5.86 -8.72
N PRO A 161 17.24 -6.90 -8.89
CA PRO A 161 17.28 -7.77 -10.06
C PRO A 161 16.75 -7.04 -11.29
N THR A 162 17.18 -7.51 -12.47
CA THR A 162 16.46 -7.24 -13.73
C THR A 162 15.33 -8.21 -13.88
N VAL A 163 14.21 -7.78 -14.48
CA VAL A 163 13.08 -8.68 -14.73
C VAL A 163 13.41 -9.62 -15.88
N SER A 164 13.37 -10.91 -15.60
CA SER A 164 13.72 -11.95 -16.56
C SER A 164 12.63 -12.17 -17.61
N SER A 165 13.01 -12.68 -18.77
CA SER A 165 12.06 -13.08 -19.83
C SER A 165 11.15 -14.24 -19.43
N ALA A 166 11.46 -14.94 -18.33
CA ALA A 166 10.59 -15.97 -17.78
C ALA A 166 9.37 -15.40 -17.08
N VAL A 167 9.49 -14.15 -16.57
CA VAL A 167 8.44 -13.48 -15.81
C VAL A 167 7.69 -12.46 -16.66
N SER A 168 8.38 -11.80 -17.59
CA SER A 168 7.78 -10.82 -18.51
C SER A 168 8.37 -10.91 -19.90
N SER A 169 7.57 -10.64 -20.92
CA SER A 169 8.02 -10.54 -22.31
C SER A 169 8.81 -9.25 -22.59
N ALA A 170 8.69 -8.26 -21.74
CA ALA A 170 9.47 -7.02 -21.81
C ALA A 170 10.76 -7.15 -20.98
N THR A 171 11.79 -6.42 -21.38
CA THR A 171 13.04 -6.35 -20.64
C THR A 171 13.04 -5.08 -19.82
N TYR A 172 13.02 -5.22 -18.50
CA TYR A 172 13.11 -4.11 -17.57
C TYR A 172 14.49 -4.06 -16.92
N THR A 173 14.93 -2.87 -16.61
CA THR A 173 16.23 -2.60 -15.99
C THR A 173 16.12 -2.62 -14.47
N THR A 174 17.26 -2.66 -13.80
CA THR A 174 17.31 -2.49 -12.33
C THR A 174 16.80 -1.11 -11.90
N ALA A 175 16.93 -0.09 -12.77
CA ALA A 175 16.37 1.24 -12.51
C ALA A 175 14.85 1.22 -12.48
N ASP A 176 14.21 0.54 -13.43
CA ASP A 176 12.74 0.43 -13.46
C ASP A 176 12.20 -0.28 -12.20
N VAL A 177 12.90 -1.32 -11.74
CA VAL A 177 12.53 -2.00 -10.48
C VAL A 177 12.79 -1.11 -9.26
N PHE A 178 13.84 -0.29 -9.30
CA PHE A 178 14.12 0.68 -8.24
C PHE A 178 13.01 1.74 -8.14
N ASP A 179 12.60 2.30 -9.26
CA ASP A 179 11.53 3.29 -9.32
C ASP A 179 10.20 2.69 -8.84
N TYR A 180 9.92 1.44 -9.23
CA TYR A 180 8.78 0.70 -8.70
C TYR A 180 8.80 0.53 -7.18
N VAL A 181 9.92 0.13 -6.60
CA VAL A 181 10.06 -0.03 -5.13
C VAL A 181 9.82 1.31 -4.43
N HIS A 182 10.22 2.41 -5.05
CA HIS A 182 9.96 3.75 -4.54
C HIS A 182 8.51 4.22 -4.72
N GLY A 183 7.72 3.58 -5.57
CA GLY A 183 6.30 3.86 -5.70
C GLY A 183 5.83 4.23 -7.09
N GLU A 184 6.73 4.31 -8.08
CA GLU A 184 6.35 4.59 -9.46
C GLU A 184 5.53 3.46 -10.07
N ASP A 185 4.66 3.83 -10.99
CA ASP A 185 3.90 2.86 -11.75
C ASP A 185 4.75 2.29 -12.90
N PRO A 186 4.96 0.96 -12.95
CA PRO A 186 5.76 0.36 -14.01
C PRO A 186 5.19 0.56 -15.41
N GLY A 187 3.91 0.86 -15.53
CA GLY A 187 3.28 1.19 -16.82
C GLY A 187 3.75 2.49 -17.42
N LEU A 188 4.29 3.41 -16.62
CA LEU A 188 4.75 4.73 -17.10
C LEU A 188 6.17 4.70 -17.64
N ALA A 189 6.99 3.75 -17.24
CA ALA A 189 8.42 3.70 -17.54
C ALA A 189 8.77 3.31 -18.99
N GLY A 190 7.86 3.31 -19.94
CA GLY A 190 8.24 3.07 -21.32
C GLY A 190 7.23 2.47 -22.27
N GLY A 191 5.99 2.57 -21.98
CA GLY A 191 4.94 2.38 -22.99
C GLY A 191 4.53 0.95 -23.28
N ASP A 192 4.95 -0.01 -22.48
CA ASP A 192 4.26 -1.28 -22.42
C ASP A 192 3.97 -1.55 -20.95
N PRO A 193 2.75 -1.27 -20.53
CA PRO A 193 2.32 -1.71 -19.24
C PRO A 193 2.63 -3.19 -19.17
N ILE A 194 3.26 -3.62 -18.11
CA ILE A 194 3.19 -5.03 -17.71
C ILE A 194 1.74 -5.37 -17.89
N THR A 195 1.41 -5.99 -18.97
CA THR A 195 0.09 -6.06 -19.58
C THR A 195 -0.95 -6.34 -18.55
N LEU A 196 -1.51 -5.27 -18.17
CA LEU A 196 -2.62 -5.26 -17.29
C LEU A 196 -3.75 -5.77 -18.12
N ASP A 197 -4.40 -6.73 -17.61
CA ASP A 197 -5.49 -7.38 -18.31
C ASP A 197 -6.46 -6.30 -18.79
N SER A 198 -6.62 -6.18 -20.09
CA SER A 198 -7.53 -5.23 -20.74
C SER A 198 -9.00 -5.36 -20.29
N ASN A 199 -9.30 -6.36 -19.44
CA ASN A 199 -10.60 -6.58 -18.84
C ASN A 199 -10.68 -6.16 -17.36
N ALA A 200 -9.60 -5.69 -16.78
CA ALA A 200 -9.64 -5.33 -15.38
C ALA A 200 -10.30 -3.96 -15.18
N SER A 201 -11.52 -3.98 -14.80
CA SER A 201 -12.23 -2.87 -14.16
C SER A 201 -11.77 -2.71 -12.70
N TYR A 202 -10.46 -2.71 -12.45
CA TYR A 202 -9.90 -2.84 -11.11
C TYR A 202 -8.84 -1.79 -10.84
N ILE A 203 -8.78 -1.36 -9.60
CA ILE A 203 -7.75 -0.45 -9.08
C ILE A 203 -6.32 -0.97 -9.33
N GLU A 204 -6.16 -2.29 -9.43
CA GLU A 204 -4.90 -2.92 -9.81
C GLU A 204 -4.63 -2.93 -11.31
N ASN A 205 -5.54 -2.46 -12.09
CA ASN A 205 -5.29 -2.24 -13.48
C ASN A 205 -4.59 -0.90 -13.62
N ASP A 206 -3.29 -0.91 -13.44
CA ASP A 206 -2.44 0.25 -13.57
C ASP A 206 -2.65 0.91 -14.96
N ALA A 207 -3.06 0.16 -15.99
CA ALA A 207 -3.39 0.72 -17.32
C ALA A 207 -4.56 1.71 -17.32
N ILE A 208 -5.49 1.60 -16.38
CA ILE A 208 -6.52 2.63 -16.20
C ILE A 208 -5.91 3.87 -15.56
N LEU A 209 -4.95 3.68 -14.67
CA LEU A 209 -4.19 4.77 -14.06
C LEU A 209 -3.27 5.46 -15.07
N ASP A 210 -2.69 4.70 -16.01
CA ASP A 210 -1.67 5.17 -16.92
C ASP A 210 -2.14 6.26 -17.89
N SER A 211 -3.40 6.28 -18.27
CA SER A 211 -3.79 7.10 -19.40
C SER A 211 -4.38 8.45 -19.05
N GLU A 212 -4.97 8.61 -17.87
CA GLU A 212 -5.79 9.82 -17.65
C GLU A 212 -5.74 10.43 -16.23
N ILE A 213 -5.16 9.74 -15.20
CA ILE A 213 -5.52 10.08 -13.84
C ILE A 213 -4.36 10.20 -12.87
N MET A 214 -3.20 9.70 -13.24
CA MET A 214 -2.04 9.75 -12.36
C MET A 214 -1.67 11.19 -12.01
N PRO A 215 -1.29 11.44 -10.77
CA PRO A 215 -0.56 12.66 -10.46
C PRO A 215 0.61 12.83 -11.44
N ALA A 216 1.04 14.05 -11.68
CA ALA A 216 2.15 14.35 -12.60
C ALA A 216 3.46 13.59 -12.27
N ASP A 217 3.51 12.94 -11.13
CA ASP A 217 4.63 12.19 -10.58
C ASP A 217 4.61 10.68 -10.85
N GLY A 218 3.56 10.15 -11.49
CA GLY A 218 3.55 8.76 -11.93
C GLY A 218 3.43 7.71 -10.84
N LEU A 219 2.84 8.04 -9.71
CA LEU A 219 2.75 7.13 -8.57
C LEU A 219 1.59 6.14 -8.68
N ARG A 220 1.82 4.91 -8.19
CA ARG A 220 0.76 3.92 -8.06
C ARG A 220 -0.24 4.31 -6.99
N ALA A 221 -1.53 4.09 -7.24
CA ALA A 221 -2.56 4.19 -6.21
C ALA A 221 -2.30 3.16 -5.09
N SER A 222 -2.01 1.92 -5.45
CA SER A 222 -1.65 0.83 -4.54
C SER A 222 -0.13 0.80 -4.27
N ILE A 223 0.42 1.90 -3.79
CA ILE A 223 1.86 2.01 -3.46
C ILE A 223 2.27 1.09 -2.30
N HIS A 224 1.31 0.69 -1.48
CA HIS A 224 1.51 -0.10 -0.29
C HIS A 224 1.04 -1.54 -0.50
N GLY A 225 1.87 -2.51 -0.12
CA GLY A 225 1.52 -3.93 -0.21
C GLY A 225 0.62 -4.40 0.91
N ASP A 226 0.09 -5.59 0.75
CA ASP A 226 -0.81 -6.23 1.71
C ASP A 226 -0.13 -6.51 3.06
N ILE A 227 -0.93 -6.38 4.13
CA ILE A 227 -0.56 -6.70 5.51
C ILE A 227 -1.46 -7.84 5.97
N ILE A 228 -1.01 -9.08 5.83
CA ILE A 228 -1.83 -10.26 6.16
C ILE A 228 -1.58 -10.72 7.60
N HIS A 229 -0.35 -11.04 7.95
CA HIS A 229 0.00 -11.62 9.24
C HIS A 229 0.89 -10.70 10.08
N SER A 230 1.51 -9.70 9.48
CA SER A 230 2.29 -8.72 10.21
C SER A 230 1.39 -7.92 11.16
N ARG A 231 1.81 -7.80 12.40
CA ARG A 231 1.11 -7.00 13.41
C ARG A 231 1.88 -5.71 13.61
N PRO A 232 1.23 -4.56 13.45
CA PRO A 232 1.83 -3.29 13.79
C PRO A 232 2.28 -3.31 15.26
N LEU A 233 3.55 -3.00 15.49
CA LEU A 233 4.13 -2.87 16.81
C LEU A 233 4.46 -1.41 17.07
N THR A 234 3.98 -0.88 18.16
CA THR A 234 4.30 0.46 18.62
C THR A 234 5.40 0.41 19.65
N LEU A 235 6.45 1.19 19.46
CA LEU A 235 7.52 1.35 20.42
C LEU A 235 7.70 2.81 20.80
N THR A 236 7.89 3.02 22.10
CA THR A 236 8.22 4.32 22.68
C THR A 236 9.65 4.25 23.18
N TYR A 237 10.50 5.16 22.74
CA TYR A 237 11.89 5.25 23.19
C TYR A 237 12.30 6.70 23.39
N GLY A 238 13.29 6.90 24.25
CA GLY A 238 13.83 8.22 24.50
C GLY A 238 14.80 8.65 23.41
N ALA A 239 14.58 9.83 22.85
CA ALA A 239 15.52 10.43 21.95
C ALA A 239 16.73 11.03 22.70
N ALA A 240 17.85 11.21 22.00
CA ALA A 240 19.06 11.78 22.56
C ALA A 240 18.88 13.21 23.10
N ASN A 241 17.87 13.92 22.65
CA ASN A 241 17.50 15.27 23.11
C ASN A 241 16.62 15.27 24.38
N GLY A 242 16.29 14.07 24.93
CA GLY A 242 15.42 13.91 26.08
C GLY A 242 13.92 13.91 25.77
N SER A 243 13.53 14.00 24.51
CA SER A 243 12.13 13.80 24.11
C SER A 243 11.78 12.30 24.11
N THR A 244 10.48 12.00 24.14
CA THR A 244 9.99 10.65 23.93
C THR A 244 9.58 10.53 22.45
N GLU A 245 10.16 9.55 21.78
CA GLU A 245 9.79 9.23 20.42
C GLU A 245 8.94 7.98 20.38
N PHE A 246 7.98 8.01 19.47
CA PHE A 246 7.03 6.95 19.27
C PHE A 246 7.01 6.55 17.80
N ARG A 247 7.09 5.26 17.50
CA ARG A 247 7.10 4.75 16.11
C ARG A 247 6.24 3.52 16.01
N VAL A 248 5.68 3.33 14.81
CA VAL A 248 4.93 2.12 14.44
C VAL A 248 5.76 1.31 13.45
N PHE A 249 6.01 0.07 13.80
CA PHE A 249 6.78 -0.87 12.99
C PHE A 249 5.90 -1.99 12.47
N TYR A 250 6.02 -2.31 11.19
CA TYR A 250 5.29 -3.43 10.59
C TYR A 250 5.91 -3.84 9.26
N GLY A 251 5.59 -5.06 8.83
CA GLY A 251 5.97 -5.58 7.53
C GLY A 251 4.80 -5.62 6.56
N SER A 252 5.10 -5.62 5.28
CA SER A 252 4.12 -5.78 4.20
C SER A 252 4.69 -6.61 3.06
N ASN A 253 3.81 -7.17 2.26
CA ASN A 253 4.17 -8.12 1.21
C ASN A 253 4.57 -7.45 -0.12
N ASP A 254 4.90 -6.17 -0.10
CA ASP A 254 5.62 -5.48 -1.17
C ASP A 254 7.14 -5.50 -1.02
N GLY A 255 7.64 -6.28 -0.06
CA GLY A 255 9.06 -6.44 0.20
C GLY A 255 9.64 -5.52 1.26
N LEU A 256 8.81 -4.68 1.89
CA LEU A 256 9.30 -3.64 2.80
C LEU A 256 8.84 -3.85 4.26
N TYR A 257 9.77 -3.69 5.17
CA TYR A 257 9.51 -3.47 6.60
C TYR A 257 9.62 -1.98 6.89
N ARG A 258 8.65 -1.41 7.57
CA ARG A 258 8.47 0.04 7.70
C ARG A 258 8.51 0.52 9.13
N ALA A 259 8.97 1.75 9.29
CA ALA A 259 8.82 2.55 10.49
C ALA A 259 8.05 3.83 10.14
N LEU A 260 6.90 4.04 10.76
CA LEU A 260 6.09 5.24 10.57
C LEU A 260 6.08 6.13 11.81
N ASP A 261 5.97 7.42 11.58
CA ASP A 261 5.56 8.38 12.60
C ASP A 261 4.04 8.23 12.84
N PRO A 262 3.60 7.85 14.05
CA PRO A 262 2.19 7.64 14.35
C PRO A 262 1.36 8.91 14.35
N THR A 263 1.98 10.09 14.39
CA THR A 263 1.27 11.38 14.37
C THR A 263 0.89 11.77 12.96
N THR A 264 1.79 11.54 12.01
CA THR A 264 1.63 12.00 10.63
C THR A 264 1.32 10.88 9.64
N GLY A 265 1.64 9.63 9.99
CA GLY A 265 1.59 8.49 9.08
C GLY A 265 2.75 8.45 8.07
N ASN A 266 3.67 9.40 8.15
CA ASN A 266 4.83 9.44 7.28
C ASN A 266 5.77 8.26 7.51
N GLU A 267 6.28 7.70 6.43
CA GLU A 267 7.35 6.71 6.48
C GLU A 267 8.67 7.41 6.84
N GLU A 268 9.19 7.11 8.00
CA GLU A 268 10.50 7.61 8.44
C GLU A 268 11.64 6.91 7.70
N TRP A 269 11.47 5.60 7.60
CA TRP A 269 12.33 4.72 6.82
C TRP A 269 11.63 3.39 6.55
N SER A 270 12.15 2.69 5.56
CA SER A 270 11.81 1.29 5.32
C SER A 270 13.06 0.49 5.00
N MET A 271 12.97 -0.83 5.08
CA MET A 271 14.07 -1.70 4.69
C MET A 271 13.57 -2.91 3.91
N MET A 272 14.40 -3.35 2.98
CA MET A 272 14.28 -4.60 2.24
C MET A 272 15.35 -5.57 2.70
N SER A 273 15.04 -6.85 2.83
CA SER A 273 16.03 -7.88 3.10
C SER A 273 16.68 -8.36 1.80
N GLU A 274 17.99 -8.58 1.82
CA GLU A 274 18.72 -9.21 0.72
C GLU A 274 18.07 -10.54 0.27
N SER A 275 17.50 -11.30 1.22
CA SER A 275 16.80 -12.55 0.93
C SER A 275 15.50 -12.38 0.13
N HIS A 276 14.96 -11.18 0.05
CA HIS A 276 13.72 -10.88 -0.66
C HIS A 276 13.95 -10.35 -2.09
N LEU A 277 15.18 -10.02 -2.44
CA LEU A 277 15.48 -9.40 -3.73
C LEU A 277 15.02 -10.25 -4.94
N SER A 278 15.16 -11.57 -4.87
CA SER A 278 14.72 -12.46 -5.94
C SER A 278 13.21 -12.46 -6.16
N GLU A 279 12.43 -12.17 -5.13
CA GLU A 279 10.97 -12.17 -5.21
C GLU A 279 10.41 -10.81 -5.67
N ILE A 280 11.22 -9.75 -5.59
CA ILE A 280 10.77 -8.41 -6.00
C ILE A 280 10.48 -8.34 -7.52
N GLU A 281 11.15 -9.18 -8.30
CA GLU A 281 10.89 -9.34 -9.73
C GLU A 281 9.43 -9.73 -9.99
N ARG A 282 8.89 -10.66 -9.21
CA ARG A 282 7.48 -11.08 -9.31
C ARG A 282 6.51 -9.98 -8.88
N GLN A 283 6.87 -9.21 -7.88
CA GLN A 283 6.06 -8.06 -7.46
C GLN A 283 6.04 -6.99 -8.53
N TYR A 284 7.19 -6.69 -9.12
CA TYR A 284 7.30 -5.74 -10.23
C TYR A 284 6.48 -6.20 -11.44
N ALA A 285 6.72 -7.40 -11.93
CA ALA A 285 6.06 -7.95 -13.12
C ALA A 285 4.59 -8.33 -12.88
N ASN A 286 4.15 -8.39 -11.63
CA ASN A 286 2.84 -8.90 -11.23
C ASN A 286 2.52 -10.28 -11.84
N SER A 287 3.52 -11.13 -11.97
CA SER A 287 3.53 -12.43 -12.67
C SER A 287 4.63 -13.33 -12.13
N PRO A 288 4.52 -14.66 -12.20
CA PRO A 288 3.35 -15.42 -12.62
C PRO A 288 2.18 -15.40 -11.63
N SER A 289 1.03 -15.88 -12.05
CA SER A 289 -0.15 -15.94 -11.19
C SER A 289 0.06 -16.85 -9.98
N VAL A 290 -0.67 -16.57 -8.89
CA VAL A 290 -0.55 -17.30 -7.62
C VAL A 290 -1.35 -18.59 -7.64
N ASP A 291 -0.74 -19.68 -7.19
CA ASP A 291 -1.43 -20.92 -6.86
C ASP A 291 -1.80 -20.91 -5.37
N TYR A 292 -3.09 -20.99 -5.06
CA TYR A 292 -3.58 -20.89 -3.68
C TYR A 292 -3.57 -22.21 -2.92
N ASP A 293 -3.66 -23.37 -3.61
CA ASP A 293 -3.94 -24.64 -2.92
C ASP A 293 -3.40 -25.89 -3.60
N GLY A 294 -2.65 -25.76 -4.67
CA GLY A 294 -2.18 -26.91 -5.44
C GLY A 294 -3.30 -27.76 -6.07
N LEU A 295 -4.57 -27.33 -5.96
CA LEU A 295 -5.73 -28.07 -6.48
C LEU A 295 -5.85 -27.97 -7.99
N GLU A 296 -5.24 -26.98 -8.60
CA GLU A 296 -5.30 -26.80 -10.05
C GLU A 296 -4.43 -27.79 -10.84
N ALA A 297 -3.51 -28.46 -10.15
CA ALA A 297 -2.79 -29.61 -10.72
C ALA A 297 -3.69 -30.67 -11.34
N SER A 298 -4.98 -30.68 -10.97
CA SER A 298 -5.95 -31.63 -11.47
C SER A 298 -6.78 -31.14 -12.67
N PHE A 299 -6.73 -29.84 -13.01
CA PHE A 299 -7.62 -29.27 -14.01
C PHE A 299 -6.99 -29.02 -15.39
N ASP A 300 -5.71 -28.69 -15.46
CA ASP A 300 -5.01 -28.54 -16.75
C ASP A 300 -3.50 -28.62 -16.57
N SER A 301 -2.91 -29.70 -17.07
CA SER A 301 -1.46 -29.93 -17.01
C SER A 301 -0.63 -28.90 -17.81
N GLN A 302 -1.26 -28.09 -18.66
CA GLN A 302 -0.59 -27.01 -19.41
C GLN A 302 -0.55 -25.69 -18.62
N MET A 303 -1.45 -25.48 -17.68
CA MET A 303 -1.46 -24.31 -16.80
C MET A 303 -0.48 -24.39 -15.62
N LEU A 304 -0.10 -25.57 -15.21
CA LEU A 304 0.75 -25.82 -14.04
C LEU A 304 2.15 -25.20 -14.10
N ALA A 305 2.66 -24.93 -15.30
CA ALA A 305 3.99 -24.35 -15.48
C ALA A 305 4.06 -22.83 -15.20
N THR A 306 2.91 -22.19 -14.93
CA THR A 306 2.81 -20.73 -14.82
C THR A 306 2.31 -20.22 -13.47
N PHE A 307 2.02 -21.11 -12.53
CA PHE A 307 1.56 -20.72 -11.19
C PHE A 307 2.63 -20.99 -10.13
N GLU A 308 2.79 -20.05 -9.23
CA GLU A 308 3.70 -20.15 -8.11
C GLU A 308 3.02 -19.70 -6.82
N PRO A 309 3.47 -20.16 -5.63
CA PRO A 309 2.95 -19.66 -4.36
C PRO A 309 3.06 -18.14 -4.26
N LYS A 310 2.12 -17.50 -3.56
CA LYS A 310 2.24 -16.07 -3.27
C LYS A 310 3.55 -15.80 -2.54
N PRO A 311 4.35 -14.81 -2.98
CA PRO A 311 5.53 -14.41 -2.23
C PRO A 311 5.09 -13.69 -0.95
N TYR A 312 5.63 -14.12 0.17
CA TYR A 312 5.49 -13.47 1.47
C TYR A 312 6.87 -12.94 1.89
N PHE A 313 6.90 -11.69 2.31
CA PHE A 313 8.12 -11.01 2.69
C PHE A 313 8.20 -10.84 4.21
N PHE A 314 7.89 -9.66 4.71
CA PHE A 314 7.84 -9.39 6.15
C PHE A 314 6.45 -9.69 6.73
N ASP A 315 6.04 -10.95 6.64
CA ASP A 315 4.67 -11.37 6.96
C ASP A 315 4.51 -11.88 8.42
N GLY A 316 5.56 -11.81 9.22
CA GLY A 316 5.56 -12.18 10.63
C GLY A 316 5.30 -11.01 11.57
N SER A 317 5.00 -11.32 12.83
CA SER A 317 4.92 -10.31 13.88
C SER A 317 6.29 -9.77 14.23
N THR A 318 6.38 -8.46 14.40
CA THR A 318 7.59 -7.82 14.95
C THR A 318 7.77 -8.23 16.40
N GLY A 319 8.96 -8.73 16.74
CA GLY A 319 9.36 -9.05 18.10
C GLY A 319 10.37 -8.02 18.63
N VAL A 320 10.39 -7.80 19.94
CA VAL A 320 11.35 -6.96 20.67
C VAL A 320 12.21 -7.83 21.56
#